data_d90de8bb8e2c5d81c6759ba1de6a42fb
#
_entry.id   d90de8bb8e2c5d81c6759ba1de6a42fb
#
_cell.length_a   1.000
_cell.length_b   1.000
_cell.length_c   1.000
_cell.angle_alpha   90.00
_cell.angle_beta   90.00
_cell.angle_gamma   90.00
#
_symmetry.space_group_name_H-M   'P 1'
#
loop_
_entity.id
_entity.type
_entity.pdbx_description
1 polymer ?
#
loop_
_entity_poly.entity_id
_entity_poly.type
_entity_poly.pdbx_seq_one_letter_code
_entity_poly.pdbx_strand_id
1 'polypeptide(L)'
;ANAVATDSPRDGTVLGIVGGKAILDPILNAAFTPAKPVFDARQLNWIGAKSQDNVVCAVWHEAAVDSLDDVRRRETKIGVIGPGTRSAVYAKLLNDLTATKFSPVAGFDSVDAILKGMEERRIDGHCGSTLESLQVRAPQWFDQNKLKLLVQFARRADERFPDVPLAQRVPRTDTGRRVMAFLASDSFLNQALVAPPEVPAERLDILRRAFENMWNDEAVREDAVTKRIAVDPVPGS
;
A
#
# COMPACT_ATOMS: atom_id res chain seq x y z
N ALA A 1 -11.28 12.67 -2.99
CA ALA A 1 -11.15 12.52 -4.45
C ALA A 1 -12.34 13.17 -5.19
N ASN A 2 -13.60 12.83 -4.83
CA ASN A 2 -14.77 13.38 -5.55
C ASN A 2 -14.74 14.91 -5.56
N ALA A 3 -14.66 15.59 -4.42
CA ALA A 3 -14.64 17.04 -4.33
C ALA A 3 -13.54 17.69 -5.20
N VAL A 4 -12.34 17.08 -5.23
CA VAL A 4 -11.26 17.57 -6.10
C VAL A 4 -11.60 17.41 -7.58
N ALA A 5 -12.25 16.32 -7.94
CA ALA A 5 -12.58 16.03 -9.34
C ALA A 5 -13.74 16.85 -9.88
N THR A 6 -14.77 17.15 -9.05
CA THR A 6 -16.06 17.70 -9.51
C THR A 6 -16.33 19.12 -9.04
N ASP A 7 -15.92 19.50 -7.83
CA ASP A 7 -16.41 20.69 -7.15
C ASP A 7 -15.32 21.77 -6.95
N SER A 8 -14.05 21.44 -7.24
CA SER A 8 -12.94 22.35 -7.00
C SER A 8 -12.66 23.29 -8.16
N PRO A 9 -12.20 24.53 -7.90
CA PRO A 9 -11.70 25.46 -8.93
C PRO A 9 -10.60 24.78 -9.79
N ARG A 10 -10.61 25.11 -11.09
CA ARG A 10 -9.68 24.54 -12.09
C ARG A 10 -8.50 25.47 -12.40
N ASP A 11 -8.16 26.34 -11.47
CA ASP A 11 -7.11 27.34 -11.61
C ASP A 11 -5.76 26.96 -10.97
N GLY A 12 -5.70 25.76 -10.34
CA GLY A 12 -4.52 25.27 -9.66
C GLY A 12 -4.37 25.75 -8.21
N THR A 13 -5.35 26.43 -7.64
CA THR A 13 -5.34 26.88 -6.22
C THR A 13 -5.76 25.77 -5.25
N VAL A 14 -6.39 24.70 -5.75
CA VAL A 14 -6.82 23.55 -4.94
C VAL A 14 -6.03 22.32 -5.32
N LEU A 15 -5.48 21.67 -4.30
CA LEU A 15 -4.82 20.38 -4.39
C LEU A 15 -5.48 19.38 -3.44
N GLY A 16 -5.45 18.12 -3.81
CA GLY A 16 -5.94 17.04 -2.96
C GLY A 16 -4.91 15.94 -2.76
N ILE A 17 -4.86 15.38 -1.56
CA ILE A 17 -4.14 14.14 -1.31
C ILE A 17 -5.13 12.99 -1.47
N VAL A 18 -4.81 12.05 -2.34
CA VAL A 18 -5.65 10.87 -2.60
C VAL A 18 -4.87 9.59 -2.29
N GLY A 19 -5.58 8.63 -1.68
CA GLY A 19 -5.02 7.30 -1.46
C GLY A 19 -5.31 6.38 -2.64
N GLY A 20 -4.46 5.38 -2.83
CA GLY A 20 -4.59 4.41 -3.93
C GLY A 20 -5.96 3.74 -3.99
N LYS A 21 -6.55 3.42 -2.83
CA LYS A 21 -7.91 2.88 -2.77
C LYS A 21 -8.94 3.77 -3.46
N ALA A 22 -8.91 5.09 -3.21
CA ALA A 22 -9.85 6.02 -3.82
C ALA A 22 -9.76 6.07 -5.35
N ILE A 23 -8.62 5.68 -5.90
CA ILE A 23 -8.34 5.63 -7.34
C ILE A 23 -8.75 4.28 -7.91
N LEU A 24 -8.46 3.21 -7.19
CA LEU A 24 -8.73 1.84 -7.65
C LEU A 24 -10.18 1.41 -7.42
N ASP A 25 -10.84 1.91 -6.36
CA ASP A 25 -12.24 1.58 -6.04
C ASP A 25 -13.20 1.81 -7.22
N PRO A 26 -13.14 2.90 -7.99
CA PRO A 26 -14.00 3.07 -9.16
C PRO A 26 -13.80 1.98 -10.22
N ILE A 27 -12.57 1.49 -10.38
CA ILE A 27 -12.24 0.43 -11.34
C ILE A 27 -12.70 -0.93 -10.79
N LEU A 28 -12.43 -1.20 -9.54
CA LEU A 28 -12.78 -2.47 -8.87
C LEU A 28 -14.30 -2.58 -8.67
N ASN A 29 -14.94 -1.52 -8.22
CA ASN A 29 -16.38 -1.50 -7.97
C ASN A 29 -17.21 -1.48 -9.24
N ALA A 30 -16.69 -0.97 -10.36
CA ALA A 30 -17.37 -1.07 -11.65
C ALA A 30 -17.66 -2.52 -12.08
N ALA A 31 -16.85 -3.48 -11.56
CA ALA A 31 -17.07 -4.90 -11.82
C ALA A 31 -18.13 -5.53 -10.88
N PHE A 32 -18.44 -4.89 -9.73
CA PHE A 32 -19.28 -5.48 -8.68
C PHE A 32 -20.52 -4.64 -8.33
N THR A 33 -20.55 -3.37 -8.70
CA THR A 33 -21.67 -2.46 -8.45
C THR A 33 -22.08 -1.72 -9.70
N PRO A 34 -23.41 -1.61 -10.01
CA PRO A 34 -23.88 -0.87 -11.18
C PRO A 34 -23.71 0.65 -11.07
N ALA A 35 -23.28 1.15 -9.93
CA ALA A 35 -23.06 2.59 -9.73
C ALA A 35 -21.84 3.05 -10.55
N LYS A 36 -22.05 4.00 -11.46
CA LYS A 36 -20.95 4.66 -12.18
C LYS A 36 -20.04 5.37 -11.17
N PRO A 37 -18.72 5.29 -11.33
CA PRO A 37 -17.81 6.10 -10.52
C PRO A 37 -18.15 7.58 -10.69
N VAL A 38 -18.11 8.33 -9.60
CA VAL A 38 -18.43 9.76 -9.56
C VAL A 38 -17.38 10.58 -10.34
N PHE A 39 -16.18 10.04 -10.50
CA PHE A 39 -15.10 10.67 -11.29
C PHE A 39 -14.23 9.60 -11.97
N ASP A 40 -13.51 10.03 -13.00
CA ASP A 40 -12.48 9.23 -13.66
C ASP A 40 -11.10 9.69 -13.14
N ALA A 41 -10.40 8.82 -12.44
CA ALA A 41 -9.07 9.12 -11.88
C ALA A 41 -8.03 9.49 -12.97
N ARG A 42 -8.25 9.08 -14.23
CA ARG A 42 -7.39 9.44 -15.37
C ARG A 42 -7.49 10.90 -15.76
N GLN A 43 -8.57 11.58 -15.35
CA GLN A 43 -8.78 13.01 -15.60
C GLN A 43 -8.14 13.91 -14.55
N LEU A 44 -7.74 13.36 -13.40
CA LEU A 44 -7.00 14.11 -12.40
C LEU A 44 -5.59 14.45 -12.91
N ASN A 45 -5.14 15.65 -12.59
CA ASN A 45 -3.77 16.06 -12.88
C ASN A 45 -2.86 15.62 -11.73
N TRP A 46 -1.98 14.67 -12.02
CA TRP A 46 -1.03 14.13 -11.06
C TRP A 46 0.12 15.12 -10.87
N ILE A 47 0.38 15.49 -9.64
CA ILE A 47 1.49 16.38 -9.25
C ILE A 47 2.67 15.55 -8.78
N GLY A 48 2.41 14.49 -8.01
CA GLY A 48 3.41 13.53 -7.56
C GLY A 48 2.94 12.74 -6.36
N ALA A 49 3.75 11.79 -5.92
CA ALA A 49 3.52 11.04 -4.68
C ALA A 49 4.79 11.06 -3.80
N LYS A 50 4.61 11.08 -2.48
CA LYS A 50 5.69 11.17 -1.49
C LYS A 50 6.66 9.99 -1.57
N SER A 51 6.12 8.79 -1.72
CA SER A 51 6.89 7.55 -1.69
C SER A 51 6.11 6.43 -2.35
N GLN A 52 6.84 5.39 -2.70
CA GLN A 52 6.25 4.10 -2.98
C GLN A 52 6.07 3.37 -1.65
N ASP A 53 4.83 3.16 -1.24
CA ASP A 53 4.56 2.33 -0.07
C ASP A 53 4.91 0.88 -0.40
N ASN A 54 5.54 0.20 0.53
CA ASN A 54 5.75 -1.23 0.43
C ASN A 54 4.78 -1.95 1.36
N VAL A 55 3.69 -2.45 0.79
CA VAL A 55 2.71 -3.24 1.53
C VAL A 55 3.24 -4.66 1.68
N VAL A 56 3.13 -5.22 2.87
CA VAL A 56 3.70 -6.53 3.17
C VAL A 56 2.70 -7.50 3.80
N CYS A 57 2.97 -8.79 3.63
CA CYS A 57 2.53 -9.81 4.56
C CYS A 57 3.69 -10.18 5.47
N ALA A 58 3.49 -10.08 6.76
CA ALA A 58 4.47 -10.37 7.78
C ALA A 58 3.90 -11.29 8.85
N VAL A 59 4.75 -12.11 9.44
CA VAL A 59 4.39 -12.98 10.56
C VAL A 59 5.28 -12.67 11.77
N TRP A 60 4.80 -13.03 12.93
CA TRP A 60 5.55 -12.93 14.16
C TRP A 60 6.77 -13.86 14.14
N HIS A 61 7.88 -13.44 14.71
CA HIS A 61 9.14 -14.18 14.61
C HIS A 61 9.06 -15.62 15.16
N GLU A 62 8.16 -15.88 16.09
CA GLU A 62 7.93 -17.23 16.66
C GLU A 62 6.88 -18.04 15.88
N ALA A 63 6.25 -17.45 14.84
CA ALA A 63 5.39 -18.22 13.97
C ALA A 63 6.16 -19.36 13.29
N ALA A 64 5.49 -20.49 13.11
CA ALA A 64 6.12 -21.71 12.59
C ALA A 64 6.30 -21.69 11.05
N VAL A 65 6.36 -20.50 10.46
CA VAL A 65 6.57 -20.26 9.03
C VAL A 65 7.62 -19.17 8.83
N ASP A 66 8.50 -19.38 7.86
CA ASP A 66 9.59 -18.47 7.51
C ASP A 66 9.48 -17.98 6.04
N SER A 67 8.63 -18.60 5.26
CA SER A 67 8.50 -18.35 3.83
C SER A 67 7.07 -18.58 3.32
N LEU A 68 6.77 -18.12 2.09
CA LEU A 68 5.52 -18.47 1.42
C LEU A 68 5.41 -19.98 1.13
N ASP A 69 6.54 -20.67 0.99
CA ASP A 69 6.54 -22.13 0.81
C ASP A 69 6.06 -22.86 2.06
N ASP A 70 6.37 -22.35 3.24
CA ASP A 70 5.84 -22.90 4.48
C ASP A 70 4.35 -22.62 4.61
N VAL A 71 3.89 -21.42 4.21
CA VAL A 71 2.47 -21.08 4.18
C VAL A 71 1.67 -21.95 3.18
N ARG A 72 2.29 -22.47 2.13
CA ARG A 72 1.65 -23.48 1.25
C ARG A 72 1.43 -24.82 1.94
N ARG A 73 2.29 -25.17 2.87
CA ARG A 73 2.24 -26.46 3.59
C ARG A 73 1.42 -26.38 4.86
N ARG A 74 1.39 -25.21 5.50
CA ARG A 74 0.80 -25.02 6.84
C ARG A 74 -0.19 -23.86 6.83
N GLU A 75 -1.30 -24.05 7.53
CA GLU A 75 -2.24 -22.97 7.82
C GLU A 75 -1.54 -21.88 8.64
N THR A 76 -1.75 -20.63 8.25
CA THR A 76 -1.15 -19.45 8.89
C THR A 76 -2.25 -18.43 9.18
N LYS A 77 -2.51 -18.18 10.45
CA LYS A 77 -3.58 -17.28 10.91
C LYS A 77 -3.20 -15.83 10.71
N ILE A 78 -4.00 -15.10 9.94
CA ILE A 78 -3.77 -13.69 9.61
C ILE A 78 -4.89 -12.83 10.19
N GLY A 79 -4.53 -11.88 11.05
CA GLY A 79 -5.50 -10.93 11.61
C GLY A 79 -6.07 -10.00 10.55
N VAL A 80 -7.41 -9.86 10.55
CA VAL A 80 -8.16 -8.98 9.66
C VAL A 80 -9.24 -8.21 10.42
N ILE A 81 -9.49 -6.96 10.00
CA ILE A 81 -10.56 -6.15 10.58
C ILE A 81 -11.92 -6.62 10.05
N GLY A 82 -11.99 -6.99 8.78
CA GLY A 82 -13.21 -7.47 8.15
C GLY A 82 -12.98 -8.00 6.74
N PRO A 83 -13.98 -8.65 6.13
CA PRO A 83 -13.81 -9.41 4.88
C PRO A 83 -13.46 -8.56 3.65
N GLY A 84 -13.85 -7.29 3.61
CA GLY A 84 -13.52 -6.36 2.52
C GLY A 84 -12.27 -5.51 2.74
N THR A 85 -11.53 -5.78 3.82
CA THR A 85 -10.30 -5.02 4.12
C THR A 85 -9.13 -5.51 3.27
N ARG A 86 -8.14 -4.64 3.09
CA ARG A 86 -6.90 -4.97 2.37
C ARG A 86 -6.29 -6.28 2.86
N SER A 87 -6.23 -6.49 4.18
CA SER A 87 -5.65 -7.69 4.78
C SER A 87 -6.37 -8.98 4.35
N ALA A 88 -7.70 -8.98 4.37
CA ALA A 88 -8.47 -10.14 3.94
C ALA A 88 -8.36 -10.40 2.43
N VAL A 89 -8.42 -9.33 1.62
CA VAL A 89 -8.31 -9.42 0.16
C VAL A 89 -6.94 -9.94 -0.27
N TYR A 90 -5.85 -9.43 0.32
CA TYR A 90 -4.49 -9.84 -0.03
C TYR A 90 -4.22 -11.29 0.36
N ALA A 91 -4.63 -11.71 1.57
CA ALA A 91 -4.51 -13.09 2.00
C ALA A 91 -5.30 -14.04 1.08
N LYS A 92 -6.54 -13.66 0.73
CA LYS A 92 -7.36 -14.45 -0.19
C LYS A 92 -6.73 -14.59 -1.57
N LEU A 93 -6.27 -13.50 -2.16
CA LEU A 93 -5.66 -13.54 -3.49
C LEU A 93 -4.33 -14.31 -3.52
N LEU A 94 -3.54 -14.23 -2.45
CA LEU A 94 -2.37 -15.09 -2.30
C LEU A 94 -2.78 -16.57 -2.27
N ASN A 95 -3.81 -16.94 -1.52
CA ASN A 95 -4.31 -18.31 -1.49
C ASN A 95 -4.76 -18.78 -2.88
N ASP A 96 -5.59 -17.99 -3.55
CA ASP A 96 -6.18 -18.37 -4.84
C ASP A 96 -5.11 -18.46 -5.96
N LEU A 97 -4.11 -17.60 -5.93
CA LEU A 97 -3.14 -17.46 -7.02
C LEU A 97 -1.81 -18.18 -6.77
N THR A 98 -1.52 -18.56 -5.52
CA THR A 98 -0.22 -19.12 -5.16
C THR A 98 -0.30 -20.38 -4.29
N ALA A 99 -1.52 -20.88 -4.06
CA ALA A 99 -1.81 -22.05 -3.23
C ALA A 99 -1.30 -21.93 -1.76
N THR A 100 -1.19 -20.71 -1.25
CA THR A 100 -0.92 -20.50 0.18
C THR A 100 -2.16 -20.83 1.02
N LYS A 101 -1.98 -20.99 2.33
CA LYS A 101 -3.03 -21.36 3.29
C LYS A 101 -3.16 -20.31 4.39
N PHE A 102 -3.24 -19.04 3.99
CA PHE A 102 -3.57 -18.00 4.93
C PHE A 102 -5.01 -18.16 5.43
N SER A 103 -5.21 -18.09 6.73
CA SER A 103 -6.51 -18.23 7.40
C SER A 103 -6.87 -16.89 8.05
N PRO A 104 -7.78 -16.10 7.45
CA PRO A 104 -8.19 -14.82 8.01
C PRO A 104 -8.95 -14.99 9.32
N VAL A 105 -8.48 -14.34 10.39
CA VAL A 105 -9.11 -14.31 11.71
C VAL A 105 -9.68 -12.91 11.93
N ALA A 106 -10.98 -12.78 11.99
CA ALA A 106 -11.69 -11.54 12.28
C ALA A 106 -11.85 -11.29 13.80
N GLY A 107 -12.36 -10.11 14.14
CA GLY A 107 -12.60 -9.73 15.54
C GLY A 107 -11.61 -8.69 16.07
N PHE A 108 -10.81 -8.10 15.16
CA PHE A 108 -9.96 -6.96 15.45
C PHE A 108 -10.62 -5.67 14.94
N ASP A 109 -10.60 -4.62 15.73
CA ASP A 109 -11.17 -3.31 15.41
C ASP A 109 -10.16 -2.35 14.76
N SER A 110 -8.88 -2.67 14.87
CA SER A 110 -7.78 -1.82 14.38
C SER A 110 -6.53 -2.63 14.02
N VAL A 111 -5.62 -2.01 13.29
CA VAL A 111 -4.29 -2.58 13.02
C VAL A 111 -3.52 -2.78 14.33
N ASP A 112 -3.62 -1.84 15.27
CA ASP A 112 -2.93 -1.96 16.57
C ASP A 112 -3.42 -3.17 17.37
N ALA A 113 -4.73 -3.46 17.33
CA ALA A 113 -5.28 -4.67 17.93
C ALA A 113 -4.76 -5.96 17.26
N ILE A 114 -4.57 -5.93 15.93
CA ILE A 114 -3.96 -7.04 15.19
C ILE A 114 -2.50 -7.23 15.63
N LEU A 115 -1.70 -6.16 15.68
CA LEU A 115 -0.29 -6.22 16.09
C LEU A 115 -0.18 -6.79 17.51
N LYS A 116 -1.03 -6.33 18.43
CA LYS A 116 -1.10 -6.90 19.78
C LYS A 116 -1.48 -8.39 19.75
N GLY A 117 -2.40 -8.79 18.88
CA GLY A 117 -2.76 -10.19 18.68
C GLY A 117 -1.61 -11.08 18.20
N MET A 118 -0.66 -10.51 17.42
CA MET A 118 0.57 -11.20 17.04
C MET A 118 1.51 -11.38 18.24
N GLU A 119 1.73 -10.35 19.05
CA GLU A 119 2.54 -10.43 20.29
C GLU A 119 1.98 -11.45 21.28
N GLU A 120 0.65 -11.48 21.41
CA GLU A 120 -0.06 -12.43 22.28
C GLU A 120 -0.21 -13.84 21.67
N ARG A 121 0.33 -14.08 20.45
CA ARG A 121 0.28 -15.36 19.72
C ARG A 121 -1.15 -15.87 19.46
N ARG A 122 -2.13 -14.96 19.39
CA ARG A 122 -3.51 -15.30 18.99
C ARG A 122 -3.63 -15.53 17.50
N ILE A 123 -2.75 -14.91 16.75
CA ILE A 123 -2.58 -15.01 15.29
C ILE A 123 -1.09 -15.05 14.95
N ASP A 124 -0.79 -15.59 13.79
CA ASP A 124 0.59 -15.72 13.33
C ASP A 124 1.11 -14.43 12.68
N GLY A 125 0.24 -13.66 12.03
CA GLY A 125 0.68 -12.51 11.26
C GLY A 125 -0.42 -11.60 10.76
N HIS A 126 -0.03 -10.68 9.87
CA HIS A 126 -0.89 -9.71 9.21
C HIS A 126 -0.43 -9.44 7.78
N CYS A 127 -1.39 -9.25 6.88
CA CYS A 127 -1.17 -8.76 5.52
C CYS A 127 -1.75 -7.35 5.36
N GLY A 128 -1.14 -6.51 4.53
CA GLY A 128 -1.77 -5.26 4.09
C GLY A 128 -1.39 -4.01 4.87
N SER A 129 -0.49 -4.08 5.84
CA SER A 129 0.19 -2.90 6.37
C SER A 129 1.40 -2.54 5.51
N THR A 130 1.74 -1.25 5.45
CA THR A 130 2.98 -0.80 4.84
C THR A 130 4.14 -0.99 5.81
N LEU A 131 5.34 -1.20 5.30
CA LEU A 131 6.55 -1.26 6.13
C LEU A 131 6.72 0.01 6.97
N GLU A 132 6.45 1.18 6.39
CA GLU A 132 6.48 2.46 7.09
C GLU A 132 5.49 2.48 8.26
N SER A 133 4.24 2.08 8.01
CA SER A 133 3.22 2.03 9.06
C SER A 133 3.61 1.08 10.21
N LEU A 134 4.17 -0.08 9.90
CA LEU A 134 4.67 -1.02 10.91
C LEU A 134 5.84 -0.43 11.68
N GLN A 135 6.77 0.25 11.01
CA GLN A 135 7.94 0.86 11.62
C GLN A 135 7.57 2.01 12.57
N VAL A 136 6.53 2.79 12.23
CA VAL A 136 6.01 3.86 13.11
C VAL A 136 5.29 3.28 14.33
N ARG A 137 4.46 2.23 14.13
CA ARG A 137 3.64 1.64 15.20
C ARG A 137 4.42 0.75 16.16
N ALA A 138 5.39 0.02 15.65
CA ALA A 138 6.17 -0.97 16.39
C ALA A 138 7.66 -0.94 16.00
N PRO A 139 8.37 0.19 16.19
CA PRO A 139 9.76 0.33 15.77
C PRO A 139 10.67 -0.74 16.39
N GLN A 140 10.40 -1.12 17.64
CA GLN A 140 11.15 -2.16 18.36
C GLN A 140 11.07 -3.55 17.68
N TRP A 141 10.07 -3.81 16.85
CA TRP A 141 9.95 -5.08 16.15
C TRP A 141 11.02 -5.23 15.07
N PHE A 142 11.40 -4.14 14.44
CA PHE A 142 12.48 -4.12 13.45
C PHE A 142 13.85 -4.22 14.13
N ASP A 143 14.08 -3.44 15.19
CA ASP A 143 15.34 -3.42 15.93
C ASP A 143 15.64 -4.79 16.58
N GLN A 144 14.60 -5.53 16.97
CA GLN A 144 14.69 -6.82 17.65
C GLN A 144 14.42 -8.03 16.74
N ASN A 145 14.28 -7.81 15.41
CA ASN A 145 13.96 -8.86 14.44
C ASN A 145 12.69 -9.67 14.82
N LYS A 146 11.64 -8.98 15.29
CA LYS A 146 10.38 -9.61 15.71
C LYS A 146 9.42 -9.91 14.56
N LEU A 147 9.74 -9.50 13.34
CA LEU A 147 8.95 -9.75 12.15
C LEU A 147 9.73 -10.56 11.13
N LYS A 148 9.04 -11.52 10.52
CA LYS A 148 9.47 -12.21 9.30
C LYS A 148 8.56 -11.76 8.16
N LEU A 149 9.14 -11.13 7.14
CA LEU A 149 8.40 -10.68 5.97
C LEU A 149 8.29 -11.84 4.98
N LEU A 150 7.08 -12.13 4.51
CA LEU A 150 6.83 -13.25 3.61
C LEU A 150 6.71 -12.83 2.15
N VAL A 151 6.17 -11.64 1.89
CA VAL A 151 5.97 -11.10 0.55
C VAL A 151 5.79 -9.59 0.59
N GLN A 152 6.23 -8.93 -0.47
CA GLN A 152 6.13 -7.49 -0.68
C GLN A 152 5.20 -7.18 -1.87
N PHE A 153 4.21 -6.33 -1.64
CA PHE A 153 3.35 -5.77 -2.69
C PHE A 153 3.87 -4.38 -3.06
N ALA A 154 4.91 -4.34 -3.86
CA ALA A 154 5.56 -3.14 -4.32
C ALA A 154 6.12 -3.36 -5.73
N ARG A 155 6.49 -2.29 -6.42
CA ARG A 155 7.13 -2.38 -7.74
C ARG A 155 8.55 -2.93 -7.66
N ARG A 156 9.29 -2.51 -6.62
CA ARG A 156 10.65 -2.97 -6.31
C ARG A 156 10.71 -3.44 -4.86
N ALA A 157 11.59 -4.38 -4.60
CA ALA A 157 11.84 -4.81 -3.23
C ALA A 157 12.45 -3.66 -2.41
N ASP A 158 12.12 -3.60 -1.14
CA ASP A 158 12.80 -2.71 -0.20
C ASP A 158 14.26 -3.16 -0.05
N GLU A 159 15.19 -2.22 -0.08
CA GLU A 159 16.63 -2.50 -0.02
C GLU A 159 17.06 -3.20 1.28
N ARG A 160 16.28 -3.02 2.35
CA ARG A 160 16.50 -3.70 3.63
C ARG A 160 16.07 -5.16 3.60
N PHE A 161 15.20 -5.54 2.66
CA PHE A 161 14.61 -6.88 2.53
C PHE A 161 14.67 -7.38 1.09
N PRO A 162 15.86 -7.42 0.47
CA PRO A 162 16.01 -7.76 -0.96
C PRO A 162 15.58 -9.19 -1.30
N ASP A 163 15.70 -10.11 -0.32
CA ASP A 163 15.38 -11.53 -0.49
C ASP A 163 13.89 -11.85 -0.33
N VAL A 164 13.09 -10.90 0.19
CA VAL A 164 11.65 -11.10 0.33
C VAL A 164 10.98 -10.93 -1.04
N PRO A 165 10.25 -11.95 -1.53
CA PRO A 165 9.75 -11.95 -2.89
C PRO A 165 8.71 -10.85 -3.13
N LEU A 166 8.73 -10.27 -4.34
CA LEU A 166 7.66 -9.40 -4.82
C LEU A 166 6.42 -10.23 -5.18
N ALA A 167 5.24 -9.77 -4.76
CA ALA A 167 3.97 -10.48 -4.94
C ALA A 167 3.70 -10.86 -6.40
N GLN A 168 4.02 -9.97 -7.36
CA GLN A 168 3.86 -10.24 -8.79
C GLN A 168 4.81 -11.31 -9.35
N ARG A 169 5.83 -11.72 -8.62
CA ARG A 169 6.76 -12.78 -9.03
C ARG A 169 6.40 -14.15 -8.47
N VAL A 170 5.44 -14.21 -7.53
CA VAL A 170 5.07 -15.46 -6.82
C VAL A 170 4.14 -16.37 -7.64
N PRO A 171 3.11 -15.86 -8.35
CA PRO A 171 2.20 -16.72 -9.12
C PRO A 171 2.90 -17.39 -10.32
N ARG A 172 2.49 -18.64 -10.60
CA ARG A 172 3.01 -19.39 -11.74
C ARG A 172 2.38 -18.97 -13.08
N THR A 173 1.16 -18.43 -13.05
CA THR A 173 0.42 -18.04 -14.25
C THR A 173 0.60 -16.56 -14.58
N ASP A 174 0.55 -16.20 -15.87
CA ASP A 174 0.62 -14.80 -16.31
C ASP A 174 -0.53 -13.95 -15.76
N THR A 175 -1.74 -14.52 -15.73
CA THR A 175 -2.90 -13.86 -15.15
C THR A 175 -2.68 -13.56 -13.67
N GLY A 176 -2.19 -14.54 -12.90
CA GLY A 176 -1.86 -14.32 -11.49
C GLY A 176 -0.80 -13.24 -11.30
N ARG A 177 0.25 -13.23 -12.11
CA ARG A 177 1.28 -12.16 -12.08
C ARG A 177 0.70 -10.79 -12.35
N ARG A 178 -0.19 -10.65 -13.35
CA ARG A 178 -0.87 -9.39 -13.67
C ARG A 178 -1.79 -8.91 -12.54
N VAL A 179 -2.55 -9.81 -11.92
CA VAL A 179 -3.41 -9.48 -10.76
C VAL A 179 -2.56 -9.00 -9.60
N MET A 180 -1.47 -9.69 -9.26
CA MET A 180 -0.59 -9.25 -8.18
C MET A 180 0.13 -7.93 -8.50
N ALA A 181 0.54 -7.71 -9.76
CA ALA A 181 1.11 -6.44 -10.20
C ALA A 181 0.10 -5.28 -10.09
N PHE A 182 -1.17 -5.55 -10.41
CA PHE A 182 -2.25 -4.57 -10.23
C PHE A 182 -2.45 -4.21 -8.75
N LEU A 183 -2.46 -5.21 -7.85
CA LEU A 183 -2.52 -4.94 -6.40
C LEU A 183 -1.30 -4.17 -5.90
N ALA A 184 -0.11 -4.51 -6.40
CA ALA A 184 1.11 -3.77 -6.06
C ALA A 184 1.09 -2.33 -6.55
N SER A 185 0.28 -1.99 -7.57
CA SER A 185 0.14 -0.62 -8.07
C SER A 185 -0.54 0.32 -7.06
N ASP A 186 -1.32 -0.20 -6.11
CA ASP A 186 -1.86 0.58 -4.98
C ASP A 186 -0.75 1.29 -4.19
N SER A 187 0.42 0.68 -4.11
CA SER A 187 1.59 1.23 -3.42
C SER A 187 2.11 2.54 -4.00
N PHE A 188 1.94 2.79 -5.31
CA PHE A 188 2.36 4.03 -5.98
C PHE A 188 1.40 5.19 -5.79
N LEU A 189 0.14 4.84 -5.58
CA LEU A 189 -0.97 5.78 -5.57
C LEU A 189 -1.28 6.25 -4.15
N ASN A 190 -0.54 5.77 -3.17
CA ASN A 190 -0.78 6.15 -1.79
C ASN A 190 -0.24 7.55 -1.51
N GLN A 191 -1.10 8.40 -0.96
CA GLN A 191 -0.79 9.81 -0.68
C GLN A 191 -0.33 10.60 -1.91
N ALA A 192 -0.90 10.30 -3.09
CA ALA A 192 -0.63 11.06 -4.27
C ALA A 192 -1.27 12.45 -4.19
N LEU A 193 -0.48 13.47 -4.52
CA LEU A 193 -0.93 14.85 -4.65
C LEU A 193 -1.50 15.05 -6.06
N VAL A 194 -2.74 15.49 -6.13
CA VAL A 194 -3.44 15.71 -7.40
C VAL A 194 -4.09 17.10 -7.46
N ALA A 195 -4.22 17.62 -8.66
CA ALA A 195 -5.01 18.80 -8.96
C ALA A 195 -6.30 18.41 -9.72
N PRO A 196 -7.33 19.27 -9.73
CA PRO A 196 -8.55 19.06 -10.50
C PRO A 196 -8.28 18.84 -12.01
N PRO A 197 -9.23 18.26 -12.74
CA PRO A 197 -9.19 18.27 -14.21
C PRO A 197 -9.09 19.70 -14.76
N GLU A 198 -8.60 19.84 -15.98
CA GLU A 198 -8.60 21.09 -16.75
C GLU A 198 -7.81 22.27 -16.11
N VAL A 199 -6.96 22.03 -15.13
CA VAL A 199 -6.01 23.05 -14.66
C VAL A 199 -5.03 23.36 -15.80
N PRO A 200 -4.75 24.66 -16.08
CA PRO A 200 -3.83 25.06 -17.14
C PRO A 200 -2.43 24.42 -17.00
N ALA A 201 -1.88 23.98 -18.14
CA ALA A 201 -0.59 23.26 -18.17
C ALA A 201 0.54 24.05 -17.48
N GLU A 202 0.62 25.36 -17.69
CA GLU A 202 1.60 26.23 -17.05
C GLU A 202 1.52 26.16 -15.52
N ARG A 203 0.32 26.09 -14.95
CA ARG A 203 0.09 25.95 -13.50
C ARG A 203 0.53 24.56 -13.01
N LEU A 204 0.24 23.53 -13.78
CA LEU A 204 0.66 22.16 -13.46
C LEU A 204 2.18 22.04 -13.43
N ASP A 205 2.86 22.66 -14.39
CA ASP A 205 4.33 22.66 -14.44
C ASP A 205 4.96 23.37 -13.24
N ILE A 206 4.35 24.48 -12.79
CA ILE A 206 4.77 25.17 -11.56
C ILE A 206 4.58 24.26 -10.34
N LEU A 207 3.42 23.62 -10.23
CA LEU A 207 3.11 22.74 -9.10
C LEU A 207 4.02 21.51 -9.04
N ARG A 208 4.31 20.89 -10.18
CA ARG A 208 5.22 19.74 -10.27
C ARG A 208 6.64 20.12 -9.91
N ARG A 209 7.16 21.22 -10.45
CA ARG A 209 8.49 21.73 -10.03
C ARG A 209 8.56 22.09 -8.55
N ALA A 210 7.51 22.68 -8.00
CA ALA A 210 7.46 22.98 -6.57
C ALA A 210 7.48 21.71 -5.72
N PHE A 211 6.76 20.66 -6.15
CA PHE A 211 6.76 19.34 -5.51
C PHE A 211 8.16 18.70 -5.56
N GLU A 212 8.83 18.70 -6.71
CA GLU A 212 10.19 18.16 -6.86
C GLU A 212 11.20 18.94 -6.01
N ASN A 213 11.14 20.27 -6.05
CA ASN A 213 12.03 21.12 -5.27
C ASN A 213 11.86 20.92 -3.76
N MET A 214 10.63 20.73 -3.28
CA MET A 214 10.34 20.42 -1.88
C MET A 214 11.10 19.17 -1.39
N TRP A 215 11.14 18.13 -2.20
CA TRP A 215 11.87 16.89 -1.84
C TRP A 215 13.39 16.99 -1.98
N ASN A 216 13.89 18.03 -2.66
CA ASN A 216 15.31 18.35 -2.76
C ASN A 216 15.77 19.31 -1.64
N ASP A 217 14.84 19.88 -0.88
CA ASP A 217 15.14 20.75 0.26
C ASP A 217 15.73 19.93 1.42
N GLU A 218 16.87 20.37 1.94
CA GLU A 218 17.61 19.68 3.00
C GLU A 218 16.80 19.62 4.31
N ALA A 219 16.14 20.71 4.68
CA ALA A 219 15.33 20.76 5.91
C ALA A 219 14.13 19.79 5.84
N VAL A 220 13.51 19.62 4.67
CA VAL A 220 12.43 18.65 4.46
C VAL A 220 12.95 17.22 4.60
N ARG A 221 14.14 16.94 4.06
CA ARG A 221 14.77 15.61 4.17
C ARG A 221 15.15 15.28 5.62
N GLU A 222 15.74 16.24 6.34
CA GLU A 222 16.10 16.07 7.76
C GLU A 222 14.86 15.83 8.62
N ASP A 223 13.77 16.59 8.39
CA ASP A 223 12.50 16.41 9.08
C ASP A 223 11.90 15.03 8.79
N ALA A 224 11.96 14.57 7.54
CA ALA A 224 11.51 13.24 7.15
C ALA A 224 12.29 12.13 7.86
N VAL A 225 13.62 12.25 7.95
CA VAL A 225 14.47 11.30 8.68
C VAL A 225 14.12 11.30 10.16
N THR A 226 13.98 12.47 10.77
CA THR A 226 13.63 12.62 12.19
C THR A 226 12.27 11.98 12.50
N LYS A 227 11.32 12.14 11.61
CA LYS A 227 9.97 11.55 11.71
C LYS A 227 9.88 10.12 11.20
N ARG A 228 10.98 9.53 10.77
CA ARG A 228 11.04 8.17 10.17
C ARG A 228 10.07 8.00 8.98
N ILE A 229 9.92 9.06 8.20
CA ILE A 229 9.10 9.06 6.99
C ILE A 229 9.97 8.63 5.82
N ALA A 230 9.59 7.54 5.16
CA ALA A 230 10.25 7.13 3.93
C ALA A 230 9.95 8.15 2.81
N VAL A 231 11.00 8.61 2.14
CA VAL A 231 10.93 9.55 1.01
C VAL A 231 11.54 8.89 -0.21
N ASP A 232 10.70 8.60 -1.18
CA ASP A 232 11.08 8.06 -2.50
C ASP A 232 10.10 8.66 -3.52
N PRO A 233 10.23 9.97 -3.81
CA PRO A 233 9.22 10.72 -4.52
C PRO A 233 9.03 10.21 -5.95
N VAL A 234 7.76 10.12 -6.34
CA VAL A 234 7.36 9.75 -7.69
C VAL A 234 6.81 10.99 -8.38
N PRO A 235 7.42 11.46 -9.48
CA PRO A 235 6.89 12.56 -10.27
C PRO A 235 5.51 12.25 -10.83
N GLY A 236 4.70 13.29 -11.04
CA GLY A 236 3.34 13.18 -11.58
C GLY A 236 3.25 13.23 -13.11
N SER A 237 4.37 13.24 -13.80
CA SER A 237 4.45 13.32 -15.29
C SER A 237 4.72 11.98 -15.91
#